data_a54e2421359de3df5f0916e87e6f9c8e
#
_entry.id   a54e2421359de3df5f0916e87e6f9c8e
#
_cell.length_a   1.000
_cell.length_b   1.000
_cell.length_c   1.000
_cell.angle_alpha   90.00
_cell.angle_beta   90.00
_cell.angle_gamma   90.00
#
_symmetry.space_group_name_H-M   'P 1'
#
loop_
_entity.id
_entity.type
_entity.pdbx_description
1 polymer ?
#
loop_
_entity_poly.entity_id
_entity_poly.type
_entity_poly.pdbx_seq_one_letter_code
_entity_poly.pdbx_strand_id
1 'polypeptide(L)'
;MKQVKKLRENTRILEYHLSNINQSDCCCRGISESQCFVLVEIGRKPNISVKELAEILRLDKSGISRTVEELVQKNYVERKASEEDRRYVVLNLTLDGKERFERIENDMNQKFKKIFDAMPADKREQVLEALEIYNRACAEIERIKECDCNES
;
A
#
# COMPACT_ATOMS: atom_id res chain seq x y z
N MET A 1 -17.95 -10.16 24.30
CA MET A 1 -18.51 -8.82 23.96
C MET A 1 -17.65 -7.64 24.43
N LYS A 2 -17.20 -7.59 25.71
CA LYS A 2 -16.34 -6.47 26.19
C LYS A 2 -15.00 -6.33 25.42
N GLN A 3 -14.34 -7.45 25.15
CA GLN A 3 -13.07 -7.47 24.38
C GLN A 3 -13.28 -7.03 22.93
N VAL A 4 -14.34 -7.50 22.28
CA VAL A 4 -14.69 -7.11 20.89
C VAL A 4 -14.96 -5.61 20.79
N LYS A 5 -15.68 -5.05 21.77
CA LYS A 5 -15.92 -3.61 21.83
C LYS A 5 -14.59 -2.82 21.97
N LYS A 6 -13.69 -3.29 22.84
CA LYS A 6 -12.36 -2.67 23.03
C LYS A 6 -11.51 -2.77 21.75
N LEU A 7 -11.55 -3.91 21.06
CA LEU A 7 -10.85 -4.08 19.76
C LEU A 7 -11.36 -3.05 18.75
N ARG A 8 -12.68 -2.96 18.56
CA ARG A 8 -13.28 -2.01 17.62
C ARG A 8 -12.94 -0.55 17.93
N GLU A 9 -12.92 -0.15 19.19
CA GLU A 9 -12.53 1.21 19.57
C GLU A 9 -11.05 1.50 19.30
N ASN A 10 -10.16 0.55 19.61
CA ASN A 10 -8.73 0.72 19.32
C ASN A 10 -8.45 0.78 17.81
N THR A 11 -9.12 -0.04 17.00
CA THR A 11 -8.96 0.02 15.54
C THR A 11 -9.49 1.31 14.93
N ARG A 12 -10.60 1.86 15.46
CA ARG A 12 -11.11 3.18 15.04
C ARG A 12 -10.10 4.31 15.35
N ILE A 13 -9.47 4.26 16.52
CA ILE A 13 -8.45 5.23 16.90
C ILE A 13 -7.20 5.06 16.02
N LEU A 14 -6.79 3.82 15.76
CA LEU A 14 -5.67 3.52 14.86
C LEU A 14 -5.92 4.06 13.45
N GLU A 15 -7.10 3.85 12.89
CA GLU A 15 -7.51 4.37 11.58
C GLU A 15 -7.40 5.91 11.52
N TYR A 16 -7.88 6.59 12.54
CA TYR A 16 -7.75 8.06 12.65
C TYR A 16 -6.28 8.51 12.61
N HIS A 17 -5.41 7.87 13.38
CA HIS A 17 -3.98 8.20 13.39
C HIS A 17 -3.29 7.89 12.06
N LEU A 18 -3.60 6.75 11.43
CA LEU A 18 -3.06 6.38 10.12
C LEU A 18 -3.48 7.37 9.04
N SER A 19 -4.74 7.80 9.03
CA SER A 19 -5.23 8.83 8.11
C SER A 19 -4.46 10.14 8.26
N ASN A 20 -4.18 10.59 9.49
CA ASN A 20 -3.39 11.79 9.73
C ASN A 20 -1.93 11.68 9.28
N ILE A 21 -1.32 10.50 9.42
CA ILE A 21 0.04 10.24 8.95
C ILE A 21 0.09 10.33 7.41
N ASN A 22 -0.89 9.76 6.73
CA ASN A 22 -0.96 9.72 5.27
C ASN A 22 -1.28 11.10 4.66
N GLN A 23 -2.06 11.94 5.34
CA GLN A 23 -2.44 13.28 4.85
C GLN A 23 -1.32 14.33 4.97
N SER A 24 -0.19 14.02 5.57
CA SER A 24 0.89 15.01 5.72
C SER A 24 1.57 15.30 4.39
N ASP A 25 1.41 16.53 3.93
CA ASP A 25 1.66 17.12 2.61
C ASP A 25 3.09 16.99 2.02
N CYS A 26 4.06 16.41 2.71
CA CYS A 26 5.45 16.53 2.29
C CYS A 26 5.90 15.51 1.25
N CYS A 27 5.41 14.28 1.31
CA CYS A 27 5.90 13.20 0.44
C CYS A 27 5.22 13.12 -0.93
N CYS A 28 3.98 13.62 -1.02
CA CYS A 28 3.14 13.46 -2.24
C CYS A 28 2.98 14.73 -3.07
N ARG A 29 3.84 15.75 -2.91
CA ARG A 29 3.76 16.97 -3.73
C ARG A 29 3.80 16.65 -5.22
N GLY A 30 2.73 17.04 -5.94
CA GLY A 30 2.61 16.85 -7.39
C GLY A 30 2.07 15.50 -7.83
N ILE A 31 1.70 14.62 -6.90
CA ILE A 31 0.96 13.37 -7.17
C ILE A 31 -0.20 13.21 -6.19
N SER A 32 -1.27 12.55 -6.63
CA SER A 32 -2.40 12.22 -5.77
C SER A 32 -2.08 11.06 -4.83
N GLU A 33 -2.93 10.83 -3.82
CA GLU A 33 -2.79 9.67 -2.91
C GLU A 33 -2.83 8.35 -3.67
N SER A 34 -3.76 8.19 -4.63
CA SER A 34 -3.83 6.99 -5.48
C SER A 34 -2.56 6.79 -6.31
N GLN A 35 -2.02 7.86 -6.88
CA GLN A 35 -0.75 7.83 -7.61
C GLN A 35 0.41 7.45 -6.69
N CYS A 36 0.42 7.93 -5.45
CA CYS A 36 1.43 7.60 -4.47
C CYS A 36 1.42 6.09 -4.16
N PHE A 37 0.25 5.51 -3.87
CA PHE A 37 0.13 4.07 -3.61
C PHE A 37 0.60 3.22 -4.79
N VAL A 38 0.17 3.53 -6.01
CA VAL A 38 0.57 2.82 -7.22
C VAL A 38 2.08 2.91 -7.44
N LEU A 39 2.66 4.09 -7.31
CA LEU A 39 4.11 4.30 -7.47
C LEU A 39 4.93 3.51 -6.44
N VAL A 40 4.49 3.50 -5.19
CA VAL A 40 5.15 2.76 -4.11
C VAL A 40 5.12 1.26 -4.36
N GLU A 41 3.97 0.70 -4.76
CA GLU A 41 3.88 -0.74 -5.05
C GLU A 41 4.72 -1.16 -6.27
N ILE A 42 4.79 -0.34 -7.31
CA ILE A 42 5.69 -0.58 -8.45
C ILE A 42 7.17 -0.55 -8.00
N GLY A 43 7.53 0.37 -7.11
CA GLY A 43 8.88 0.46 -6.56
C GLY A 43 9.27 -0.76 -5.71
N ARG A 44 8.33 -1.28 -4.93
CA ARG A 44 8.53 -2.49 -4.10
C ARG A 44 8.61 -3.77 -4.91
N LYS A 45 7.87 -3.85 -6.02
CA LYS A 45 7.83 -5.01 -6.90
C LYS A 45 8.08 -4.60 -8.35
N PRO A 46 9.33 -4.44 -8.78
CA PRO A 46 9.66 -4.21 -10.19
C PRO A 46 9.11 -5.34 -11.09
N ASN A 47 8.77 -5.00 -12.32
CA ASN A 47 8.14 -5.90 -13.30
C ASN A 47 6.73 -6.37 -12.90
N ILE A 48 6.02 -5.61 -12.09
CA ILE A 48 4.63 -5.90 -11.70
C ILE A 48 3.68 -5.66 -12.88
N SER A 49 2.66 -6.51 -13.04
CA SER A 49 1.57 -6.30 -14.00
C SER A 49 0.47 -5.40 -13.42
N VAL A 50 -0.35 -4.81 -14.30
CA VAL A 50 -1.55 -4.05 -13.86
C VAL A 50 -2.51 -4.93 -13.07
N LYS A 51 -2.64 -6.21 -13.44
CA LYS A 51 -3.50 -7.17 -12.73
C LYS A 51 -3.01 -7.40 -11.29
N GLU A 52 -1.73 -7.71 -11.10
CA GLU A 52 -1.14 -7.91 -9.77
C GLU A 52 -1.25 -6.64 -8.91
N LEU A 53 -1.04 -5.47 -9.52
CA LEU A 53 -1.17 -4.19 -8.84
C LEU A 53 -2.60 -3.93 -8.36
N ALA A 54 -3.60 -4.24 -9.19
CA ALA A 54 -5.01 -4.15 -8.83
C ALA A 54 -5.37 -5.09 -7.67
N GLU A 55 -4.85 -6.32 -7.67
CA GLU A 55 -5.02 -7.30 -6.60
C GLU A 55 -4.40 -6.81 -5.28
N ILE A 56 -3.18 -6.29 -5.30
CA ILE A 56 -2.48 -5.77 -4.10
C ILE A 56 -3.23 -4.59 -3.51
N LEU A 57 -3.63 -3.62 -4.34
CA LEU A 57 -4.30 -2.40 -3.91
C LEU A 57 -5.82 -2.58 -3.69
N ARG A 58 -6.36 -3.75 -4.06
CA ARG A 58 -7.80 -4.07 -3.98
C ARG A 58 -8.68 -3.04 -4.68
N LEU A 59 -8.22 -2.61 -5.85
CA LEU A 59 -8.91 -1.67 -6.72
C LEU A 59 -9.23 -2.32 -8.06
N ASP A 60 -10.20 -1.76 -8.76
CA ASP A 60 -10.55 -2.23 -10.09
C ASP A 60 -9.43 -1.95 -11.11
N LYS A 61 -9.28 -2.86 -12.06
CA LYS A 61 -8.21 -2.81 -13.06
C LYS A 61 -8.26 -1.54 -13.94
N SER A 62 -9.45 -1.03 -14.23
CA SER A 62 -9.62 0.19 -15.03
C SER A 62 -9.13 1.44 -14.29
N GLY A 63 -9.43 1.57 -13.00
CA GLY A 63 -8.94 2.64 -12.13
C GLY A 63 -7.42 2.63 -12.01
N ILE A 64 -6.83 1.44 -11.80
CA ILE A 64 -5.36 1.26 -11.76
C ILE A 64 -4.74 1.63 -13.11
N SER A 65 -5.30 1.17 -14.23
CA SER A 65 -4.77 1.48 -15.57
C SER A 65 -4.74 2.98 -15.84
N ARG A 66 -5.75 3.72 -15.39
CA ARG A 66 -5.81 5.18 -15.49
C ARG A 66 -4.74 5.85 -14.64
N THR A 67 -4.59 5.44 -13.39
CA THR A 67 -3.57 5.98 -12.48
C THR A 67 -2.15 5.70 -13.01
N VAL A 68 -1.92 4.51 -13.55
CA VAL A 68 -0.64 4.15 -14.22
C VAL A 68 -0.39 5.08 -15.41
N GLU A 69 -1.41 5.33 -16.26
CA GLU A 69 -1.26 6.23 -17.40
C GLU A 69 -0.85 7.64 -16.96
N GLU A 70 -1.47 8.18 -15.92
CA GLU A 70 -1.12 9.47 -15.34
C GLU A 70 0.32 9.52 -14.84
N LEU A 71 0.82 8.42 -14.22
CA LEU A 71 2.21 8.30 -13.77
C LEU A 71 3.20 8.16 -14.93
N VAL A 72 2.80 7.50 -16.02
CA VAL A 72 3.61 7.43 -17.26
C VAL A 72 3.73 8.82 -17.87
N GLN A 73 2.64 9.58 -17.95
CA GLN A 73 2.66 10.95 -18.46
C GLN A 73 3.53 11.90 -17.61
N LYS A 74 3.62 11.65 -16.31
CA LYS A 74 4.53 12.36 -15.39
C LYS A 74 5.97 11.86 -15.43
N ASN A 75 6.29 10.88 -16.28
CA ASN A 75 7.62 10.26 -16.39
C ASN A 75 8.11 9.56 -15.12
N TYR A 76 7.20 9.06 -14.28
CA TYR A 76 7.58 8.29 -13.09
C TYR A 76 7.52 6.77 -13.31
N VAL A 77 6.71 6.31 -14.25
CA VAL A 77 6.49 4.90 -14.57
C VAL A 77 6.72 4.67 -16.07
N GLU A 78 7.32 3.54 -16.40
CA GLU A 78 7.47 3.06 -17.77
C GLU A 78 6.82 1.68 -17.93
N ARG A 79 6.32 1.43 -19.15
CA ARG A 79 5.80 0.12 -19.56
C ARG A 79 6.85 -0.60 -20.38
N LYS A 80 7.10 -1.87 -20.06
CA LYS A 80 8.01 -2.73 -20.83
C LYS A 80 7.32 -4.05 -21.15
N ALA A 81 7.73 -4.69 -22.24
CA ALA A 81 7.37 -6.09 -22.47
C ALA A 81 8.04 -6.96 -21.41
N SER A 82 7.33 -7.96 -20.89
CA SER A 82 7.90 -8.91 -19.95
C SER A 82 9.05 -9.69 -20.62
N GLU A 83 10.14 -9.90 -19.90
CA GLU A 83 11.25 -10.72 -20.37
C GLU A 83 10.89 -12.21 -20.46
N GLU A 84 9.99 -12.67 -19.58
CA GLU A 84 9.52 -14.05 -19.55
C GLU A 84 8.52 -14.35 -20.69
N ASP A 85 7.59 -13.42 -20.96
CA ASP A 85 6.62 -13.53 -22.06
C ASP A 85 6.31 -12.14 -22.61
N ARG A 86 6.83 -11.84 -23.80
CA ARG A 86 6.68 -10.55 -24.48
C ARG A 86 5.23 -10.16 -24.82
N ARG A 87 4.27 -11.06 -24.67
CA ARG A 87 2.84 -10.75 -24.83
C ARG A 87 2.27 -9.97 -23.67
N TYR A 88 2.98 -9.96 -22.52
CA TYR A 88 2.55 -9.24 -21.32
C TYR A 88 3.36 -7.96 -21.11
N VAL A 89 2.68 -6.94 -20.61
CA VAL A 89 3.28 -5.66 -20.25
C VAL A 89 3.51 -5.62 -18.75
N VAL A 90 4.69 -5.22 -18.35
CA VAL A 90 5.08 -5.01 -16.95
C VAL A 90 5.45 -3.55 -16.71
N LEU A 91 5.32 -3.14 -15.45
CA LEU A 91 5.53 -1.78 -15.00
C LEU A 91 6.83 -1.68 -14.20
N ASN A 92 7.58 -0.62 -14.43
CA ASN A 92 8.78 -0.28 -13.70
C ASN A 92 8.84 1.22 -13.43
N LEU A 93 9.61 1.62 -12.42
CA LEU A 93 9.92 3.02 -12.20
C LEU A 93 11.02 3.50 -13.15
N THR A 94 10.87 4.70 -13.66
CA THR A 94 11.94 5.46 -14.32
C THR A 94 12.96 5.91 -13.27
N LEU A 95 14.03 6.60 -13.69
CA LEU A 95 14.96 7.22 -12.74
C LEU A 95 14.26 8.25 -11.85
N ASP A 96 13.43 9.12 -12.43
CA ASP A 96 12.64 10.12 -11.69
C ASP A 96 11.65 9.44 -10.74
N GLY A 97 11.03 8.33 -11.18
CA GLY A 97 10.15 7.51 -10.37
C GLY A 97 10.86 6.87 -9.18
N LYS A 98 12.09 6.37 -9.36
CA LYS A 98 12.92 5.80 -8.28
C LYS A 98 13.29 6.83 -7.24
N GLU A 99 13.75 8.00 -7.65
CA GLU A 99 14.06 9.10 -6.74
C GLU A 99 12.81 9.50 -5.93
N ARG A 100 11.65 9.53 -6.60
CA ARG A 100 10.38 9.84 -5.94
C ARG A 100 9.99 8.78 -4.93
N PHE A 101 10.11 7.51 -5.29
CA PHE A 101 9.84 6.37 -4.42
C PHE A 101 10.74 6.39 -3.18
N GLU A 102 12.05 6.55 -3.34
CA GLU A 102 12.99 6.62 -2.22
C GLU A 102 12.67 7.76 -1.26
N ARG A 103 12.28 8.91 -1.79
CA ARG A 103 11.87 10.06 -0.96
C ARG A 103 10.62 9.74 -0.15
N ILE A 104 9.59 9.14 -0.78
CA ILE A 104 8.36 8.73 -0.10
C ILE A 104 8.67 7.70 1.00
N GLU A 105 9.44 6.65 0.69
CA GLU A 105 9.81 5.61 1.67
C GLU A 105 10.61 6.20 2.83
N ASN A 106 11.55 7.09 2.59
CA ASN A 106 12.32 7.75 3.63
C ASN A 106 11.44 8.61 4.55
N ASP A 107 10.54 9.42 3.98
CA ASP A 107 9.63 10.27 4.74
C ASP A 107 8.69 9.42 5.62
N MET A 108 8.14 8.35 5.06
CA MET A 108 7.27 7.43 5.80
C MET A 108 8.03 6.68 6.90
N ASN A 109 9.22 6.19 6.60
CA ASN A 109 10.08 5.52 7.58
C ASN A 109 10.43 6.45 8.75
N GLN A 110 10.72 7.72 8.48
CA GLN A 110 10.98 8.70 9.56
C GLN A 110 9.76 8.95 10.45
N LYS A 111 8.56 9.02 9.87
CA LYS A 111 7.31 9.17 10.63
C LYS A 111 7.03 7.95 11.51
N PHE A 112 7.10 6.77 10.92
CA PHE A 112 6.90 5.53 11.67
C PHE A 112 7.99 5.27 12.71
N LYS A 113 9.24 5.68 12.44
CA LYS A 113 10.32 5.63 13.41
C LYS A 113 10.01 6.44 14.67
N LYS A 114 9.45 7.64 14.54
CA LYS A 114 9.03 8.44 15.70
C LYS A 114 7.98 7.75 16.55
N ILE A 115 7.00 7.12 15.91
CA ILE A 115 5.97 6.33 16.60
C ILE A 115 6.60 5.11 17.30
N PHE A 116 7.46 4.38 16.59
CA PHE A 116 8.16 3.22 17.10
C PHE A 116 9.05 3.56 18.33
N ASP A 117 9.78 4.67 18.24
CA ASP A 117 10.64 5.14 19.34
C ASP A 117 9.84 5.60 20.57
N ALA A 118 8.63 6.11 20.37
CA ALA A 118 7.72 6.50 21.45
C ALA A 118 7.10 5.30 22.20
N MET A 119 7.11 4.11 21.60
CA MET A 119 6.65 2.90 22.27
C MET A 119 7.67 2.41 23.30
N PRO A 120 7.23 1.88 24.46
CA PRO A 120 8.13 1.22 25.42
C PRO A 120 8.95 0.11 24.72
N ALA A 121 10.27 0.13 24.91
CA ALA A 121 11.17 -0.77 24.18
C ALA A 121 10.84 -2.25 24.36
N ASP A 122 10.44 -2.66 25.57
CA ASP A 122 10.02 -4.01 25.91
C ASP A 122 8.66 -4.43 25.35
N LYS A 123 7.93 -3.52 24.72
CA LYS A 123 6.59 -3.75 24.13
C LYS A 123 6.57 -3.70 22.60
N ARG A 124 7.63 -3.25 21.98
CA ARG A 124 7.69 -3.05 20.51
C ARG A 124 7.41 -4.33 19.74
N GLU A 125 8.07 -5.43 20.12
CA GLU A 125 7.87 -6.74 19.48
C GLU A 125 6.44 -7.25 19.66
N GLN A 126 5.87 -7.09 20.84
CA GLN A 126 4.49 -7.46 21.13
C GLN A 126 3.48 -6.68 20.26
N VAL A 127 3.75 -5.40 19.98
CA VAL A 127 2.89 -4.58 19.09
C VAL A 127 2.99 -5.06 17.65
N LEU A 128 4.20 -5.36 17.15
CA LEU A 128 4.39 -5.89 15.80
C LEU A 128 3.66 -7.22 15.61
N GLU A 129 3.86 -8.17 16.54
CA GLU A 129 3.17 -9.47 16.51
C GLU A 129 1.64 -9.32 16.55
N ALA A 130 1.13 -8.43 17.40
CA ALA A 130 -0.32 -8.18 17.50
C ALA A 130 -0.91 -7.63 16.19
N LEU A 131 -0.19 -6.73 15.51
CA LEU A 131 -0.60 -6.20 14.21
C LEU A 131 -0.57 -7.27 13.11
N GLU A 132 0.43 -8.15 13.10
CA GLU A 132 0.50 -9.26 12.15
C GLU A 132 -0.66 -10.26 12.34
N ILE A 133 -0.97 -10.61 13.59
CA ILE A 133 -2.11 -11.47 13.92
C ILE A 133 -3.43 -10.83 13.45
N TYR A 134 -3.61 -9.54 13.74
CA TYR A 134 -4.79 -8.79 13.34
C TYR A 134 -4.95 -8.77 11.81
N ASN A 135 -3.90 -8.44 11.08
CA ASN A 135 -3.91 -8.36 9.63
C ASN A 135 -4.23 -9.72 8.97
N ARG A 136 -3.66 -10.82 9.51
CA ARG A 136 -3.98 -12.18 9.04
C ARG A 136 -5.46 -12.52 9.26
N ALA A 137 -6.00 -12.22 10.43
CA ALA A 137 -7.41 -12.46 10.71
C ALA A 137 -8.35 -11.68 9.78
N CYS A 138 -8.04 -10.41 9.49
CA CYS A 138 -8.78 -9.61 8.54
C CYS A 138 -8.75 -10.21 7.12
N ALA A 139 -7.57 -10.61 6.64
CA ALA A 139 -7.41 -11.20 5.31
C ALA A 139 -8.17 -12.54 5.16
N GLU A 140 -8.26 -13.33 6.22
CA GLU A 140 -9.02 -14.58 6.22
C GLU A 140 -10.52 -14.34 6.10
N ILE A 141 -11.07 -13.38 6.85
CA ILE A 141 -12.49 -13.00 6.77
C ILE A 141 -12.86 -12.46 5.38
N GLU A 142 -11.97 -11.70 4.77
CA GLU A 142 -12.20 -11.18 3.41
C GLU A 142 -12.24 -12.29 2.36
N ARG A 143 -11.33 -13.28 2.43
CA ARG A 143 -11.36 -14.45 1.52
C ARG A 143 -12.65 -15.26 1.64
N ILE A 144 -13.20 -15.42 2.84
CA ILE A 144 -14.47 -16.13 3.05
C ILE A 144 -15.61 -15.41 2.33
N LYS A 145 -15.67 -14.07 2.41
CA LYS A 145 -16.69 -13.27 1.72
C LYS A 145 -16.63 -13.37 0.20
N GLU A 146 -15.42 -13.43 -0.37
CA GLU A 146 -15.24 -13.61 -1.82
C GLU A 146 -15.71 -14.98 -2.31
N CYS A 147 -15.54 -16.04 -1.53
CA CYS A 147 -16.05 -17.37 -1.83
C CYS A 147 -17.58 -17.41 -1.83
N ASP A 148 -18.23 -16.80 -0.84
CA ASP A 148 -19.69 -16.77 -0.72
C ASP A 148 -20.36 -15.98 -1.86
N CYS A 149 -19.69 -14.99 -2.44
CA CYS A 149 -20.21 -14.20 -3.56
C CYS A 149 -20.12 -14.92 -4.92
N ASN A 150 -19.29 -15.97 -5.04
CA ASN A 150 -19.13 -16.74 -6.28
C ASN A 150 -20.07 -17.95 -6.39
N GLU A 151 -20.82 -18.26 -5.34
CA GLU A 151 -21.83 -19.34 -5.32
C GLU A 151 -23.28 -18.83 -5.51
N SER A 152 -23.45 -17.55 -5.82
CA SER A 152 -24.74 -16.91 -6.10
C SER A 152 -24.77 -16.47 -7.57
#